data_1943898002e3d036adfe8a0cf338a91e
#
_entry.id   1943898002e3d036adfe8a0cf338a91e
#
_cell.length_a   1.000
_cell.length_b   1.000
_cell.length_c   1.000
_cell.angle_alpha   90.00
_cell.angle_beta   90.00
_cell.angle_gamma   90.00
#
_symmetry.space_group_name_H-M   'P 1'
#
loop_
_entity.id
_entity.type
_entity.pdbx_description
1 polymer ?
#
loop_
_entity_poly.entity_id
_entity_poly.type
_entity_poly.pdbx_seq_one_letter_code
_entity_poly.pdbx_strand_id
1 'polypeptide(L)'
;MRLGTLSAGALAASGLAIALMPEKTLANLELVPESARGLAETRAGLGGTFVGLGLWSMMRGTSDAYTAVGMTWLGAAAFRAYSLRADEPETKPSYWAYLTGEVVLGTAGVLARGRRR
;
A
#
# COMPACT_ATOMS: atom_id res chain seq x y z
N MET A 1 2.09 -9.57 17.66
CA MET A 1 2.43 -9.47 16.24
C MET A 1 3.47 -8.38 16.04
N ARG A 2 4.46 -8.65 15.26
CA ARG A 2 5.51 -7.68 14.99
C ARG A 2 4.99 -6.59 14.04
N LEU A 3 5.34 -5.33 14.35
CA LEU A 3 4.89 -4.19 13.55
C LEU A 3 5.32 -4.29 12.09
N GLY A 4 6.55 -4.76 11.84
CA GLY A 4 7.06 -4.89 10.48
C GLY A 4 6.28 -5.93 9.68
N THR A 5 5.94 -7.06 10.30
CA THR A 5 5.16 -8.09 9.63
C THR A 5 3.75 -7.58 9.30
N LEU A 6 3.17 -6.82 10.21
CA LEU A 6 1.85 -6.22 9.96
C LEU A 6 1.89 -5.28 8.76
N SER A 7 2.88 -4.38 8.74
CA SER A 7 3.02 -3.39 7.65
C SER A 7 3.29 -4.08 6.31
N ALA A 8 4.23 -5.03 6.28
CA ALA A 8 4.61 -5.73 5.06
C ALA A 8 3.51 -6.68 4.58
N GLY A 9 2.88 -7.38 5.52
CA GLY A 9 1.79 -8.30 5.19
C GLY A 9 0.58 -7.56 4.63
N ALA A 10 0.27 -6.39 5.18
CA ALA A 10 -0.82 -5.57 4.68
C ALA A 10 -0.54 -5.10 3.24
N LEU A 11 0.72 -4.73 2.95
CA LEU A 11 1.08 -4.32 1.60
C LEU A 11 0.95 -5.50 0.63
N ALA A 12 1.46 -6.67 1.00
CA ALA A 12 1.36 -7.85 0.15
C ALA A 12 -0.12 -8.24 -0.08
N ALA A 13 -0.93 -8.21 0.96
CA ALA A 13 -2.35 -8.53 0.85
C ALA A 13 -3.09 -7.54 -0.04
N SER A 14 -2.79 -6.25 0.10
CA SER A 14 -3.37 -5.21 -0.76
C SER A 14 -2.99 -5.45 -2.21
N GLY A 15 -1.72 -5.76 -2.47
CA GLY A 15 -1.25 -6.06 -3.82
C GLY A 15 -1.92 -7.29 -4.41
N LEU A 16 -2.10 -8.32 -3.59
CA LEU A 16 -2.75 -9.55 -4.06
C LEU A 16 -4.21 -9.29 -4.42
N ALA A 17 -4.92 -8.51 -3.61
CA ALA A 17 -6.30 -8.14 -3.91
C ALA A 17 -6.39 -7.37 -5.23
N ILE A 18 -5.48 -6.42 -5.44
CA ILE A 18 -5.45 -5.64 -6.68
C ILE A 18 -5.11 -6.53 -7.87
N ALA A 19 -4.16 -7.45 -7.72
CA ALA A 19 -3.75 -8.33 -8.82
C ALA A 19 -4.85 -9.32 -9.23
N LEU A 20 -5.58 -9.86 -8.26
CA LEU A 20 -6.56 -10.91 -8.53
C LEU A 20 -7.98 -10.38 -8.74
N MET A 21 -8.31 -9.25 -8.13
CA MET A 21 -9.64 -8.64 -8.22
C MET A 21 -9.51 -7.13 -8.48
N PRO A 22 -8.89 -6.74 -9.63
CA PRO A 22 -8.57 -5.33 -9.85
C PRO A 22 -9.80 -4.43 -9.93
N GLU A 23 -10.83 -4.86 -10.62
CA GLU A 23 -12.01 -4.01 -10.80
C GLU A 23 -12.73 -3.75 -9.48
N LYS A 24 -12.90 -4.80 -8.69
CA LYS A 24 -13.56 -4.68 -7.39
C LYS A 24 -12.73 -3.86 -6.40
N THR A 25 -11.42 -4.09 -6.39
CA THR A 25 -10.51 -3.40 -5.48
C THR A 25 -10.39 -1.92 -5.85
N LEU A 26 -10.22 -1.63 -7.15
CA LEU A 26 -10.12 -0.25 -7.62
C LEU A 26 -11.42 0.54 -7.45
N ALA A 27 -12.57 -0.14 -7.48
CA ALA A 27 -13.85 0.54 -7.27
C ALA A 27 -13.89 1.25 -5.91
N ASN A 28 -13.27 0.68 -4.89
CA ASN A 28 -13.18 1.29 -3.58
C ASN A 28 -12.35 2.58 -3.60
N LEU A 29 -11.51 2.75 -4.61
CA LEU A 29 -10.67 3.93 -4.80
C LEU A 29 -11.25 4.86 -5.88
N GLU A 30 -12.43 4.54 -6.38
CA GLU A 30 -13.07 5.26 -7.48
C GLU A 30 -12.20 5.30 -8.75
N LEU A 31 -11.49 4.21 -9.00
CA LEU A 31 -10.67 4.05 -10.19
C LEU A 31 -11.30 3.00 -11.11
N VAL A 32 -11.37 3.32 -12.39
CA VAL A 32 -11.95 2.42 -13.39
C VAL A 32 -10.95 2.18 -14.51
N PRO A 33 -10.47 0.92 -14.68
CA PRO A 33 -9.61 0.62 -15.84
C PRO A 33 -10.44 0.72 -17.12
N GLU A 34 -9.92 1.46 -18.09
CA GLU A 34 -10.66 1.72 -19.33
C GLU A 34 -10.47 0.64 -20.39
N SER A 35 -9.53 -0.28 -20.20
CA SER A 35 -9.16 -1.24 -21.24
C SER A 35 -8.48 -2.47 -20.63
N ALA A 36 -8.32 -3.51 -21.46
CA ALA A 36 -7.54 -4.67 -21.05
C ALA A 36 -6.10 -4.29 -20.71
N ARG A 37 -5.52 -3.32 -21.42
CA ARG A 37 -4.18 -2.81 -21.10
C ARG A 37 -4.18 -2.14 -19.74
N GLY A 38 -5.21 -1.36 -19.40
CA GLY A 38 -5.34 -0.75 -18.08
C GLY A 38 -5.42 -1.76 -16.97
N LEU A 39 -6.15 -2.88 -17.18
CA LEU A 39 -6.20 -3.97 -16.22
C LEU A 39 -4.82 -4.60 -16.04
N ALA A 40 -4.11 -4.84 -17.13
CA ALA A 40 -2.77 -5.44 -17.06
C ALA A 40 -1.81 -4.55 -16.28
N GLU A 41 -1.83 -3.23 -16.55
CA GLU A 41 -0.98 -2.29 -15.84
C GLU A 41 -1.31 -2.22 -14.36
N THR A 42 -2.58 -2.31 -14.00
CA THR A 42 -3.03 -2.33 -12.61
C THR A 42 -2.52 -3.58 -11.90
N ARG A 43 -2.70 -4.74 -12.52
CA ARG A 43 -2.25 -6.00 -11.92
C ARG A 43 -0.73 -6.02 -11.72
N ALA A 44 0.01 -5.52 -12.69
CA ALA A 44 1.47 -5.50 -12.62
C ALA A 44 1.99 -4.36 -11.76
N GLY A 45 1.57 -3.14 -12.07
CA GLY A 45 2.14 -1.93 -11.47
C GLY A 45 1.78 -1.72 -10.01
N LEU A 46 0.54 -2.02 -9.63
CA LEU A 46 0.12 -1.91 -8.24
C LEU A 46 0.11 -3.28 -7.57
N GLY A 47 -0.54 -4.26 -8.19
CA GLY A 47 -0.68 -5.58 -7.59
C GLY A 47 0.66 -6.28 -7.38
N GLY A 48 1.36 -6.56 -8.47
CA GLY A 48 2.60 -7.32 -8.43
C GLY A 48 3.71 -6.62 -7.66
N THR A 49 3.83 -5.31 -7.84
CA THR A 49 4.83 -4.50 -7.14
C THR A 49 4.63 -4.58 -5.62
N PHE A 50 3.39 -4.44 -5.17
CA PHE A 50 3.10 -4.48 -3.73
C PHE A 50 3.30 -5.88 -3.17
N VAL A 51 2.91 -6.92 -3.92
CA VAL A 51 3.14 -8.30 -3.49
C VAL A 51 4.64 -8.56 -3.37
N GLY A 52 5.40 -8.21 -4.39
CA GLY A 52 6.85 -8.44 -4.40
C GLY A 52 7.55 -7.75 -3.24
N LEU A 53 7.27 -6.47 -3.03
CA LEU A 53 7.91 -5.72 -1.94
C LEU A 53 7.49 -6.24 -0.58
N GLY A 54 6.18 -6.50 -0.40
CA GLY A 54 5.67 -6.98 0.89
C GLY A 54 6.23 -8.37 1.24
N LEU A 55 6.21 -9.30 0.29
CA LEU A 55 6.75 -10.64 0.51
C LEU A 55 8.25 -10.61 0.77
N TRP A 56 9.00 -9.86 -0.05
CA TRP A 56 10.45 -9.73 0.16
C TRP A 56 10.75 -9.21 1.55
N SER A 57 10.03 -8.19 1.98
CA SER A 57 10.24 -7.59 3.30
C SER A 57 9.98 -8.59 4.43
N MET A 58 8.90 -9.38 4.32
CA MET A 58 8.60 -10.41 5.33
C MET A 58 9.66 -11.49 5.34
N MET A 59 10.14 -11.90 4.16
CA MET A 59 11.16 -12.93 4.06
C MET A 59 12.51 -12.47 4.63
N ARG A 60 12.87 -11.22 4.38
CA ARG A 60 14.11 -10.65 4.92
C ARG A 60 14.01 -10.42 6.42
N GLY A 61 12.91 -9.87 6.89
CA GLY A 61 12.68 -9.61 8.30
C GLY A 61 13.66 -8.62 8.92
N THR A 62 14.31 -7.78 8.12
CA THR A 62 15.27 -6.79 8.61
C THR A 62 14.60 -5.44 8.81
N SER A 63 15.20 -4.59 9.66
CA SER A 63 14.68 -3.24 9.88
C SER A 63 14.62 -2.43 8.59
N ASP A 64 15.64 -2.56 7.74
CA ASP A 64 15.68 -1.82 6.47
C ASP A 64 14.57 -2.27 5.52
N ALA A 65 14.29 -3.56 5.47
CA ALA A 65 13.21 -4.07 4.62
C ALA A 65 11.86 -3.53 5.09
N TYR A 66 11.62 -3.52 6.40
CA TYR A 66 10.38 -2.98 6.95
C TYR A 66 10.28 -1.47 6.74
N THR A 67 11.40 -0.77 6.84
CA THR A 67 11.42 0.68 6.56
C THR A 67 11.03 0.95 5.11
N ALA A 68 11.50 0.15 4.16
CA ALA A 68 11.13 0.31 2.75
C ALA A 68 9.62 0.21 2.56
N VAL A 69 9.00 -0.77 3.20
CA VAL A 69 7.54 -0.91 3.16
C VAL A 69 6.86 0.28 3.84
N GLY A 70 7.38 0.67 5.01
CA GLY A 70 6.82 1.82 5.74
C GLY A 70 6.84 3.09 4.91
N MET A 71 7.94 3.34 4.21
CA MET A 71 8.05 4.51 3.34
C MET A 71 7.09 4.45 2.16
N THR A 72 6.79 3.25 1.68
CA THR A 72 5.79 3.07 0.64
C THR A 72 4.41 3.54 1.12
N TRP A 73 4.00 3.11 2.31
CA TRP A 73 2.74 3.55 2.90
C TRP A 73 2.73 5.05 3.18
N LEU A 74 3.81 5.58 3.76
CA LEU A 74 3.89 7.01 4.09
C LEU A 74 3.91 7.88 2.84
N GLY A 75 4.52 7.41 1.76
CA GLY A 75 4.49 8.12 0.49
C GLY A 75 3.05 8.25 -0.03
N ALA A 76 2.29 7.17 0.05
CA ALA A 76 0.88 7.20 -0.33
C ALA A 76 0.11 8.20 0.55
N ALA A 77 0.32 8.17 1.86
CA ALA A 77 -0.34 9.08 2.78
C ALA A 77 0.01 10.53 2.49
N ALA A 78 1.28 10.82 2.22
CA ALA A 78 1.74 12.18 1.95
C ALA A 78 1.05 12.77 0.72
N PHE A 79 0.98 12.00 -0.37
CA PHE A 79 0.35 12.50 -1.58
C PHE A 79 -1.17 12.50 -1.50
N ARG A 80 -1.75 11.59 -0.72
CA ARG A 80 -3.19 11.65 -0.45
C ARG A 80 -3.54 12.92 0.33
N ALA A 81 -2.72 13.29 1.29
CA ALA A 81 -2.90 14.53 2.04
C ALA A 81 -2.70 15.77 1.15
N TYR A 82 -1.70 15.73 0.27
CA TYR A 82 -1.47 16.80 -0.68
C TYR A 82 -2.68 16.97 -1.61
N SER A 83 -3.26 15.87 -2.05
CA SER A 83 -4.43 15.88 -2.95
C SER A 83 -5.64 16.56 -2.32
N LEU A 84 -5.77 16.55 -0.99
CA LEU A 84 -6.86 17.27 -0.33
C LEU A 84 -6.88 18.76 -0.71
N ARG A 85 -5.70 19.34 -0.88
CA ARG A 85 -5.60 20.76 -1.29
C ARG A 85 -5.56 20.92 -2.80
N ALA A 86 -4.82 20.05 -3.50
CA ALA A 86 -4.63 20.19 -4.93
C ALA A 86 -5.87 19.84 -5.74
N ASP A 87 -6.61 18.82 -5.33
CA ASP A 87 -7.71 18.27 -6.12
C ASP A 87 -9.07 18.42 -5.48
N GLU A 88 -9.13 18.73 -4.19
CA GLU A 88 -10.35 18.89 -3.42
C GLU A 88 -11.34 17.74 -3.64
N PRO A 89 -10.90 16.46 -3.44
CA PRO A 89 -11.77 15.31 -3.71
C PRO A 89 -12.90 15.23 -2.70
N GLU A 90 -13.97 14.51 -3.06
CA GLU A 90 -14.99 14.16 -2.09
C GLU A 90 -14.36 13.23 -1.05
N THR A 91 -14.48 13.60 0.23
CA THR A 91 -13.87 12.84 1.32
C THR A 91 -14.91 11.96 1.98
N LYS A 92 -15.23 10.85 1.31
CA LYS A 92 -16.08 9.81 1.88
C LYS A 92 -15.35 9.15 3.05
N PRO A 93 -16.07 8.45 3.95
CA PRO A 93 -15.40 7.75 5.06
C PRO A 93 -14.26 6.84 4.61
N SER A 94 -14.36 6.21 3.43
CA SER A 94 -13.28 5.37 2.90
C SER A 94 -12.00 6.17 2.63
N TYR A 95 -12.10 7.42 2.23
CA TYR A 95 -10.92 8.26 2.00
C TYR A 95 -10.09 8.39 3.28
N TRP A 96 -10.78 8.71 4.38
CA TRP A 96 -10.12 8.86 5.68
C TRP A 96 -9.61 7.54 6.22
N ALA A 97 -10.30 6.44 5.94
CA ALA A 97 -9.85 5.11 6.34
C ALA A 97 -8.54 4.75 5.63
N TYR A 98 -8.43 5.03 4.33
CA TYR A 98 -7.19 4.79 3.60
C TYR A 98 -6.05 5.66 4.12
N LEU A 99 -6.31 6.95 4.33
CA LEU A 99 -5.28 7.86 4.84
C LEU A 99 -4.79 7.40 6.21
N THR A 100 -5.71 7.10 7.12
CA THR A 100 -5.37 6.62 8.46
C THR A 100 -4.57 5.32 8.40
N GLY A 101 -5.04 4.37 7.60
CA GLY A 101 -4.36 3.09 7.44
C GLY A 101 -2.94 3.26 6.91
N GLU A 102 -2.76 4.13 5.92
CA GLU A 102 -1.45 4.41 5.34
C GLU A 102 -0.49 5.01 6.38
N VAL A 103 -0.99 5.95 7.17
CA VAL A 103 -0.16 6.56 8.23
C VAL A 103 0.21 5.53 9.29
N VAL A 104 -0.77 4.73 9.75
CA VAL A 104 -0.54 3.73 10.80
C VAL A 104 0.42 2.64 10.31
N LEU A 105 0.15 2.07 9.14
CA LEU A 105 0.99 1.00 8.59
C LEU A 105 2.38 1.51 8.22
N GLY A 106 2.44 2.73 7.70
CA GLY A 106 3.72 3.35 7.36
C GLY A 106 4.58 3.59 8.60
N THR A 107 3.99 4.15 9.64
CA THR A 107 4.69 4.38 10.90
C THR A 107 5.14 3.06 11.51
N ALA A 108 4.27 2.05 11.49
CA ALA A 108 4.63 0.72 12.00
C ALA A 108 5.84 0.15 11.26
N GLY A 109 5.89 0.28 9.93
CA GLY A 109 7.01 -0.20 9.15
C GLY A 109 8.32 0.53 9.46
N VAL A 110 8.26 1.85 9.55
CA VAL A 110 9.45 2.67 9.81
C VAL A 110 9.99 2.43 11.23
N LEU A 111 9.11 2.23 12.20
CA LEU A 111 9.53 2.00 13.60
C LEU A 111 9.86 0.54 13.89
N ALA A 112 9.60 -0.36 12.96
CA ALA A 112 9.78 -1.79 13.19
C ALA A 112 11.24 -2.16 13.42
N ARG A 113 11.45 -3.08 14.35
CA ARG A 113 12.77 -3.67 14.63
C ARG A 113 12.80 -5.04 13.98
N GLY A 114 13.75 -5.26 13.14
CA GLY A 114 13.95 -6.52 12.46
C GLY A 114 15.29 -7.16 12.84
N ARG A 115 15.60 -8.24 12.14
CA ARG A 115 16.86 -8.93 12.35
C ARG A 115 18.03 -8.02 11.95
N ARG A 116 19.13 -8.15 12.66
CA ARG A 116 20.37 -7.50 12.25
C ARG A 116 21.03 -8.31 11.14
N ARG A 117 21.77 -7.62 10.31
CA ARG A 117 22.51 -8.25 9.24
C ARG A 117 23.97 -7.90 9.32
#